data_59946d7fabea7513b11e2c7d152e0384
#
_entry.id   59946d7fabea7513b11e2c7d152e0384
#
_cell.length_a   1.000
_cell.length_b   1.000
_cell.length_c   1.000
_cell.angle_alpha   90.00
_cell.angle_beta   90.00
_cell.angle_gamma   90.00
#
_symmetry.space_group_name_H-M   'P 1'
#
loop_
_entity.id
_entity.type
_entity.pdbx_description
1 polymer ?
#
loop_
_entity_poly.entity_id
_entity_poly.type
_entity_poly.pdbx_seq_one_letter_code
_entity_poly.pdbx_strand_id
1 'polypeptide(L)'
;MIYFEKKNKYNNVILDIGKKIYMTKEEIIQNKQVKSKKRVADHGEVFTSEREVNAMLDLVKQETERIDSRFLEPACGTGNFLVEILRRKLAIVENRYKKSQLEYERYAIIAISSIYGIDLLDDNIEECRHRIFEIFNKQYISFYKSSCKKECVNSVKYILEKNIIKGDALSLKTQESGNESIIFCEWSAVNGSMIKRRDFMLSFMLEPQQQMSLFNDDNKPYSIPEPVREFPLTHFLKLAN
;
A
#
# COMPACT_ATOMS: atom_id res chain seq x y z
N MET A 1 9.77 -5.37 -49.70
CA MET A 1 10.15 -6.78 -49.41
C MET A 1 10.84 -6.76 -48.03
N ILE A 2 10.13 -7.20 -47.02
CA ILE A 2 10.61 -7.20 -45.64
C ILE A 2 11.15 -8.60 -45.36
N TYR A 3 12.47 -8.68 -45.17
CA TYR A 3 13.13 -9.93 -44.79
C TYR A 3 12.96 -10.12 -43.28
N PHE A 4 12.19 -11.14 -42.88
CA PHE A 4 12.19 -11.62 -41.50
C PHE A 4 13.30 -12.66 -41.34
N GLU A 5 14.44 -12.29 -40.76
CA GLU A 5 15.36 -13.27 -40.21
C GLU A 5 14.83 -13.83 -38.90
N LYS A 6 14.52 -15.10 -38.94
CA LYS A 6 14.28 -15.91 -37.74
C LYS A 6 15.60 -16.08 -37.01
N LYS A 7 15.92 -15.18 -36.08
CA LYS A 7 16.87 -15.51 -34.99
C LYS A 7 16.64 -14.58 -33.80
N ASN A 8 16.33 -15.23 -32.70
CA ASN A 8 16.29 -14.79 -31.30
C ASN A 8 14.94 -14.31 -30.74
N LYS A 9 14.47 -15.10 -29.81
CA LYS A 9 13.23 -15.04 -29.02
C LYS A 9 13.08 -13.80 -28.13
N TYR A 10 13.90 -12.73 -28.29
CA TYR A 10 14.08 -11.70 -27.25
C TYR A 10 14.04 -10.25 -27.73
N ASN A 11 13.74 -9.96 -28.99
CA ASN A 11 13.74 -8.59 -29.48
C ASN A 11 12.32 -8.04 -29.61
N ASN A 12 11.96 -7.10 -28.76
CA ASN A 12 10.78 -6.25 -28.95
C ASN A 12 11.21 -4.95 -29.65
N VAL A 13 10.49 -4.53 -30.66
CA VAL A 13 10.74 -3.28 -31.39
C VAL A 13 9.81 -2.22 -30.82
N ILE A 14 10.38 -1.16 -30.27
CA ILE A 14 9.68 0.07 -29.92
C ILE A 14 9.96 1.09 -31.01
N LEU A 15 8.89 1.58 -31.67
CA LEU A 15 9.00 2.64 -32.66
C LEU A 15 8.87 3.99 -31.94
N ASP A 16 9.95 4.75 -31.85
CA ASP A 16 9.92 6.17 -31.57
C ASP A 16 10.04 6.94 -32.88
N ILE A 17 9.49 8.15 -32.93
CA ILE A 17 9.35 8.94 -34.16
C ILE A 17 10.74 9.21 -34.78
N GLY A 18 11.09 8.40 -35.78
CA GLY A 18 12.25 8.57 -36.62
C GLY A 18 13.49 7.73 -36.33
N LYS A 19 13.53 6.88 -35.29
CA LYS A 19 14.62 5.91 -35.04
C LYS A 19 14.08 4.57 -34.55
N LYS A 20 14.48 3.47 -35.19
CA LYS A 20 14.27 2.11 -34.70
C LYS A 20 15.29 1.85 -33.57
N ILE A 21 14.84 1.85 -32.34
CA ILE A 21 15.64 1.43 -31.18
C ILE A 21 15.26 -0.03 -30.89
N TYR A 22 16.23 -0.92 -31.03
CA TYR A 22 16.09 -2.32 -30.62
C TYR A 22 16.55 -2.42 -29.18
N MET A 23 15.65 -2.78 -28.27
CA MET A 23 15.96 -3.02 -26.86
C MET A 23 15.86 -4.49 -26.56
N THR A 24 16.78 -5.00 -25.76
CA THR A 24 16.68 -6.35 -25.20
C THR A 24 15.54 -6.42 -24.18
N LYS A 25 15.09 -7.65 -23.87
CA LYS A 25 14.07 -7.84 -22.85
C LYS A 25 14.54 -7.33 -21.49
N GLU A 26 15.82 -7.49 -21.20
CA GLU A 26 16.48 -7.00 -19.99
C GLU A 26 16.49 -5.47 -19.93
N GLU A 27 16.79 -4.77 -21.02
CA GLU A 27 16.76 -3.30 -21.11
C GLU A 27 15.34 -2.74 -20.97
N ILE A 28 14.32 -3.44 -21.51
CA ILE A 28 12.92 -3.04 -21.35
C ILE A 28 12.46 -3.23 -19.89
N ILE A 29 12.88 -4.32 -19.23
CA ILE A 29 12.62 -4.57 -17.82
C ILE A 29 13.30 -3.51 -16.97
N GLN A 30 14.57 -3.21 -17.24
CA GLN A 30 15.36 -2.21 -16.52
C GLN A 30 14.75 -0.80 -16.66
N ASN A 31 14.28 -0.42 -17.86
CA ASN A 31 13.60 0.86 -18.09
C ASN A 31 12.26 0.98 -17.37
N LYS A 32 11.57 -0.14 -17.09
CA LYS A 32 10.34 -0.15 -16.28
C LYS A 32 10.60 -0.06 -14.77
N GLN A 33 11.80 -0.40 -14.32
CA GLN A 33 12.19 -0.34 -12.91
C GLN A 33 12.77 1.01 -12.49
N VAL A 34 12.95 1.94 -13.43
CA VAL A 34 13.58 3.23 -13.17
C VAL A 34 12.81 4.35 -13.86
N LYS A 35 12.37 5.37 -13.11
CA LYS A 35 11.75 6.58 -13.70
C LYS A 35 12.77 7.44 -14.44
N SER A 36 13.97 7.61 -13.88
CA SER A 36 15.07 8.32 -14.54
C SER A 36 16.42 7.99 -13.89
N LYS A 37 17.51 8.12 -14.67
CA LYS A 37 18.89 7.97 -14.17
C LYS A 37 19.21 8.98 -13.04
N LYS A 38 18.64 10.18 -13.11
CA LYS A 38 18.81 11.21 -12.10
C LYS A 38 18.21 10.77 -10.77
N ARG A 39 17.00 10.22 -10.78
CA ARG A 39 16.33 9.72 -9.55
C ARG A 39 17.08 8.55 -8.91
N VAL A 40 17.68 7.69 -9.72
CA VAL A 40 18.56 6.63 -9.21
C VAL A 40 19.79 7.22 -8.51
N ALA A 41 20.41 8.25 -9.11
CA ALA A 41 21.61 8.89 -8.53
C ALA A 41 21.27 9.67 -7.25
N ASP A 42 20.15 10.41 -7.25
CA ASP A 42 19.77 11.31 -6.16
C ASP A 42 19.10 10.58 -4.98
N HIS A 43 18.34 9.51 -5.26
CA HIS A 43 17.47 8.84 -4.28
C HIS A 43 17.63 7.33 -4.23
N GLY A 44 18.47 6.73 -5.06
CA GLY A 44 18.58 5.26 -5.15
C GLY A 44 17.31 4.57 -5.67
N GLU A 45 16.43 5.31 -6.37
CA GLU A 45 15.10 4.83 -6.72
C GLU A 45 15.16 3.76 -7.82
N VAL A 46 14.96 2.52 -7.41
CA VAL A 46 14.80 1.37 -8.31
C VAL A 46 13.58 0.58 -7.88
N PHE A 47 12.60 0.44 -8.76
CA PHE A 47 11.36 -0.29 -8.46
C PHE A 47 11.58 -1.80 -8.56
N THR A 48 11.12 -2.53 -7.55
CA THR A 48 11.12 -3.98 -7.56
C THR A 48 10.18 -4.51 -8.66
N SER A 49 10.65 -5.47 -9.45
CA SER A 49 9.85 -6.06 -10.52
C SER A 49 8.66 -6.85 -9.97
N GLU A 50 7.58 -6.97 -10.75
CA GLU A 50 6.39 -7.73 -10.35
C GLU A 50 6.72 -9.19 -10.00
N ARG A 51 7.65 -9.82 -10.72
CA ARG A 51 8.10 -11.19 -10.43
C ARG A 51 8.74 -11.30 -9.05
N GLU A 52 9.60 -10.34 -8.70
CA GLU A 52 10.30 -10.32 -7.42
C GLU A 52 9.34 -10.00 -6.29
N VAL A 53 8.44 -9.02 -6.48
CA VAL A 53 7.37 -8.69 -5.53
C VAL A 53 6.55 -9.93 -5.19
N ASN A 54 6.09 -10.67 -6.22
CA ASN A 54 5.32 -11.89 -6.00
C ASN A 54 6.12 -12.97 -5.26
N ALA A 55 7.38 -13.20 -5.66
CA ALA A 55 8.24 -14.19 -5.00
C ALA A 55 8.47 -13.86 -3.50
N MET A 56 8.68 -12.58 -3.17
CA MET A 56 8.86 -12.15 -1.78
C MET A 56 7.56 -12.28 -0.98
N LEU A 57 6.42 -11.88 -1.54
CA LEU A 57 5.12 -11.99 -0.86
C LEU A 57 4.64 -13.42 -0.70
N ASP A 58 5.13 -14.35 -1.53
CA ASP A 58 4.83 -15.78 -1.37
C ASP A 58 5.49 -16.38 -0.12
N LEU A 59 6.59 -15.79 0.37
CA LEU A 59 7.22 -16.19 1.65
C LEU A 59 6.32 -15.90 2.85
N VAL A 60 5.43 -14.92 2.74
CA VAL A 60 4.48 -14.49 3.78
C VAL A 60 3.03 -14.63 3.29
N LYS A 61 2.77 -15.62 2.44
CA LYS A 61 1.48 -15.82 1.78
C LYS A 61 0.32 -15.85 2.77
N GLN A 62 0.47 -16.55 3.89
CA GLN A 62 -0.57 -16.65 4.91
C GLN A 62 -1.02 -15.28 5.43
N GLU A 63 -0.10 -14.33 5.58
CA GLU A 63 -0.41 -12.97 6.01
C GLU A 63 -1.02 -12.13 4.88
N THR A 64 -0.58 -12.30 3.64
CA THR A 64 -1.17 -11.61 2.48
C THR A 64 -2.59 -12.08 2.16
N GLU A 65 -2.97 -13.28 2.57
CA GLU A 65 -4.33 -13.83 2.43
C GLU A 65 -5.23 -13.53 3.65
N ARG A 66 -4.70 -12.95 4.72
CA ARG A 66 -5.50 -12.43 5.83
C ARG A 66 -5.91 -10.98 5.55
N ILE A 67 -7.21 -10.71 5.59
CA ILE A 67 -7.78 -9.41 5.23
C ILE A 67 -7.25 -8.31 6.14
N ASP A 68 -7.10 -8.58 7.44
CA ASP A 68 -6.75 -7.63 8.49
C ASP A 68 -5.26 -7.57 8.85
N SER A 69 -4.41 -8.45 8.30
CA SER A 69 -2.96 -8.42 8.54
C SER A 69 -2.36 -7.11 8.06
N ARG A 70 -1.58 -6.47 8.92
CA ARG A 70 -1.00 -5.14 8.65
C ARG A 70 0.33 -5.27 7.92
N PHE A 71 0.50 -4.44 6.91
CA PHE A 71 1.72 -4.34 6.11
C PHE A 71 2.19 -2.89 6.07
N LEU A 72 3.45 -2.67 6.39
CA LEU A 72 4.14 -1.40 6.23
C LEU A 72 5.28 -1.56 5.22
N GLU A 73 5.27 -0.72 4.19
CA GLU A 73 6.38 -0.58 3.25
C GLU A 73 7.05 0.78 3.49
N PRO A 74 8.24 0.79 4.10
CA PRO A 74 8.90 2.03 4.51
C PRO A 74 9.56 2.81 3.36
N ALA A 75 9.63 2.24 2.17
CA ALA A 75 10.09 2.86 0.94
C ALA A 75 9.16 2.43 -0.21
N CYS A 76 7.90 2.84 -0.12
CA CYS A 76 6.85 2.23 -0.94
C CYS A 76 6.94 2.56 -2.43
N GLY A 77 7.69 3.61 -2.82
CA GLY A 77 7.75 4.06 -4.19
C GLY A 77 6.34 4.27 -4.75
N THR A 78 6.11 3.81 -5.95
CA THR A 78 4.77 3.82 -6.58
C THR A 78 3.85 2.68 -6.09
N GLY A 79 4.24 1.95 -5.03
CA GLY A 79 3.39 0.99 -4.34
C GLY A 79 3.39 -0.43 -4.93
N ASN A 80 4.45 -0.91 -5.56
CA ASN A 80 4.45 -2.25 -6.18
C ASN A 80 4.09 -3.36 -5.20
N PHE A 81 4.65 -3.37 -4.00
CA PHE A 81 4.31 -4.32 -2.94
C PHE A 81 2.88 -4.13 -2.44
N LEU A 82 2.51 -2.89 -2.12
CA LEU A 82 1.20 -2.57 -1.52
C LEU A 82 0.04 -2.88 -2.48
N VAL A 83 0.23 -2.64 -3.78
CA VAL A 83 -0.70 -2.98 -4.85
C VAL A 83 -0.95 -4.49 -4.90
N GLU A 84 0.11 -5.29 -4.86
CA GLU A 84 -0.02 -6.74 -4.91
C GLU A 84 -0.61 -7.32 -3.62
N ILE A 85 -0.23 -6.79 -2.46
CA ILE A 85 -0.85 -7.14 -1.18
C ILE A 85 -2.36 -6.88 -1.23
N LEU A 86 -2.77 -5.70 -1.74
CA LEU A 86 -4.19 -5.39 -1.86
C LEU A 86 -4.91 -6.34 -2.82
N ARG A 87 -4.32 -6.68 -3.96
CA ARG A 87 -4.91 -7.66 -4.90
C ARG A 87 -5.19 -9.00 -4.23
N ARG A 88 -4.22 -9.53 -3.47
CA ARG A 88 -4.37 -10.79 -2.74
C ARG A 88 -5.49 -10.71 -1.70
N LYS A 89 -5.53 -9.65 -0.91
CA LYS A 89 -6.59 -9.42 0.09
C LYS A 89 -7.96 -9.27 -0.55
N LEU A 90 -8.08 -8.47 -1.62
CA LEU A 90 -9.35 -8.28 -2.32
C LEU A 90 -9.84 -9.55 -3.01
N ALA A 91 -8.95 -10.44 -3.46
CA ALA A 91 -9.34 -11.74 -3.96
C ALA A 91 -10.03 -12.59 -2.87
N ILE A 92 -9.54 -12.53 -1.62
CA ILE A 92 -10.21 -13.18 -0.48
C ILE A 92 -11.55 -12.52 -0.15
N VAL A 93 -11.59 -11.18 -0.17
CA VAL A 93 -12.85 -10.42 0.06
C VAL A 93 -13.88 -10.77 -1.03
N GLU A 94 -13.49 -10.80 -2.28
CA GLU A 94 -14.34 -11.22 -3.39
C GLU A 94 -14.93 -12.61 -3.17
N ASN A 95 -14.05 -13.57 -2.94
CA ASN A 95 -14.46 -14.96 -2.78
C ASN A 95 -15.48 -15.15 -1.64
N ARG A 96 -15.28 -14.44 -0.53
CA ARG A 96 -16.12 -14.61 0.67
C ARG A 96 -17.38 -13.74 0.66
N TYR A 97 -17.31 -12.52 0.13
CA TYR A 97 -18.28 -11.48 0.43
C TYR A 97 -18.94 -10.80 -0.79
N LYS A 98 -18.55 -11.10 -2.04
CA LYS A 98 -19.10 -10.39 -3.21
C LYS A 98 -20.63 -10.52 -3.38
N LYS A 99 -21.28 -11.50 -2.75
CA LYS A 99 -22.73 -11.67 -2.78
C LYS A 99 -23.50 -10.66 -1.93
N SER A 100 -22.83 -10.03 -0.96
CA SER A 100 -23.39 -8.99 -0.10
C SER A 100 -22.56 -7.71 -0.24
N GLN A 101 -23.15 -6.67 -0.85
CA GLN A 101 -22.45 -5.39 -1.04
C GLN A 101 -21.96 -4.80 0.28
N LEU A 102 -22.80 -4.86 1.35
CA LEU A 102 -22.44 -4.35 2.66
C LEU A 102 -21.19 -5.04 3.23
N GLU A 103 -21.14 -6.36 3.15
CA GLU A 103 -20.01 -7.13 3.67
C GLU A 103 -18.76 -6.93 2.79
N TYR A 104 -18.91 -6.89 1.47
CA TYR A 104 -17.82 -6.58 0.57
C TYR A 104 -17.21 -5.21 0.88
N GLU A 105 -18.03 -4.16 0.97
CA GLU A 105 -17.59 -2.79 1.29
C GLU A 105 -16.84 -2.77 2.64
N ARG A 106 -17.40 -3.41 3.65
CA ARG A 106 -16.80 -3.48 4.99
C ARG A 106 -15.44 -4.16 4.97
N TYR A 107 -15.33 -5.34 4.37
CA TYR A 107 -14.08 -6.09 4.35
C TYR A 107 -13.05 -5.52 3.37
N ALA A 108 -13.47 -4.89 2.29
CA ALA A 108 -12.57 -4.13 1.41
C ALA A 108 -11.95 -2.93 2.16
N ILE A 109 -12.72 -2.21 2.96
CA ILE A 109 -12.23 -1.12 3.81
C ILE A 109 -11.25 -1.65 4.85
N ILE A 110 -11.51 -2.79 5.49
CA ILE A 110 -10.57 -3.43 6.43
C ILE A 110 -9.26 -3.82 5.72
N ALA A 111 -9.35 -4.39 4.51
CA ALA A 111 -8.17 -4.74 3.71
C ALA A 111 -7.31 -3.51 3.40
N ILE A 112 -7.94 -2.41 2.95
CA ILE A 112 -7.23 -1.17 2.60
C ILE A 112 -6.67 -0.49 3.85
N SER A 113 -7.41 -0.49 4.96
CA SER A 113 -6.97 0.11 6.22
C SER A 113 -5.80 -0.61 6.90
N SER A 114 -5.47 -1.80 6.44
CA SER A 114 -4.34 -2.59 6.93
C SER A 114 -3.03 -2.40 6.13
N ILE A 115 -3.02 -1.50 5.14
CA ILE A 115 -1.88 -1.24 4.25
C ILE A 115 -1.32 0.14 4.56
N TYR A 116 0.00 0.21 4.77
CA TYR A 116 0.74 1.43 5.12
C TYR A 116 1.95 1.60 4.22
N GLY A 117 2.25 2.83 3.84
CA GLY A 117 3.42 3.16 3.03
C GLY A 117 4.04 4.50 3.39
N ILE A 118 5.35 4.60 3.26
CA ILE A 118 6.12 5.83 3.40
C ILE A 118 6.98 5.99 2.15
N ASP A 119 7.09 7.19 1.63
CA ASP A 119 8.06 7.55 0.61
C ASP A 119 8.48 9.01 0.76
N LEU A 120 9.69 9.35 0.29
CA LEU A 120 10.22 10.71 0.32
C LEU A 120 9.60 11.62 -0.75
N LEU A 121 9.09 11.06 -1.84
CA LEU A 121 8.72 11.77 -3.05
C LEU A 121 7.21 11.88 -3.21
N ASP A 122 6.70 13.09 -3.37
CA ASP A 122 5.26 13.37 -3.49
C ASP A 122 4.62 12.62 -4.65
N ASP A 123 5.28 12.60 -5.81
CA ASP A 123 4.74 11.93 -7.00
C ASP A 123 4.65 10.40 -6.84
N ASN A 124 5.49 9.80 -6.01
CA ASN A 124 5.40 8.39 -5.66
C ASN A 124 4.20 8.15 -4.74
N ILE A 125 4.02 8.99 -3.74
CA ILE A 125 2.88 8.91 -2.79
C ILE A 125 1.55 9.04 -3.55
N GLU A 126 1.43 10.04 -4.42
CA GLU A 126 0.22 10.26 -5.22
C GLU A 126 -0.05 9.08 -6.16
N GLU A 127 0.97 8.59 -6.85
CA GLU A 127 0.85 7.43 -7.74
C GLU A 127 0.49 6.16 -6.96
N CYS A 128 1.12 5.93 -5.81
CA CYS A 128 0.82 4.80 -4.94
C CYS A 128 -0.66 4.81 -4.49
N ARG A 129 -1.13 5.93 -3.95
CA ARG A 129 -2.54 6.13 -3.55
C ARG A 129 -3.49 5.88 -4.72
N HIS A 130 -3.17 6.46 -5.88
CA HIS A 130 -3.98 6.30 -7.09
C HIS A 130 -4.07 4.85 -7.54
N ARG A 131 -2.95 4.14 -7.61
CA ARG A 131 -2.90 2.73 -8.03
C ARG A 131 -3.67 1.82 -7.09
N ILE A 132 -3.52 1.99 -5.79
CA ILE A 132 -4.25 1.22 -4.77
C ILE A 132 -5.76 1.50 -4.90
N PHE A 133 -6.14 2.77 -5.02
CA PHE A 133 -7.53 3.17 -5.21
C PHE A 133 -8.14 2.57 -6.48
N GLU A 134 -7.43 2.62 -7.61
CA GLU A 134 -7.91 2.09 -8.89
C GLU A 134 -8.19 0.59 -8.86
N ILE A 135 -7.38 -0.19 -8.14
CA ILE A 135 -7.63 -1.64 -7.99
C ILE A 135 -8.95 -1.88 -7.28
N PHE A 136 -9.17 -1.22 -6.15
CA PHE A 136 -10.43 -1.30 -5.42
C PHE A 136 -11.60 -0.82 -6.27
N ASN A 137 -11.50 0.37 -6.86
CA ASN A 137 -12.58 1.02 -7.57
C ASN A 137 -13.04 0.24 -8.80
N LYS A 138 -12.10 -0.30 -9.59
CA LYS A 138 -12.41 -1.15 -10.74
C LYS A 138 -13.16 -2.41 -10.32
N GLN A 139 -12.72 -3.08 -9.28
CA GLN A 139 -13.38 -4.28 -8.75
C GLN A 139 -14.77 -3.94 -8.20
N TYR A 140 -14.89 -2.88 -7.41
CA TYR A 140 -16.13 -2.42 -6.80
C TYR A 140 -17.20 -2.07 -7.87
N ILE A 141 -16.81 -1.30 -8.88
CA ILE A 141 -17.70 -0.94 -10.00
C ILE A 141 -18.09 -2.19 -10.81
N SER A 142 -17.16 -3.13 -11.02
CA SER A 142 -17.45 -4.35 -11.78
C SER A 142 -18.55 -5.19 -11.14
N PHE A 143 -18.62 -5.21 -9.80
CA PHE A 143 -19.60 -6.01 -9.05
C PHE A 143 -20.93 -5.28 -8.87
N TYR A 144 -20.89 -4.00 -8.51
CA TYR A 144 -22.08 -3.30 -8.02
C TYR A 144 -22.57 -2.16 -8.92
N LYS A 145 -21.82 -1.82 -9.96
CA LYS A 145 -22.23 -0.87 -11.02
C LYS A 145 -22.82 0.44 -10.44
N SER A 146 -24.07 0.72 -10.75
CA SER A 146 -24.78 1.93 -10.29
C SER A 146 -25.14 1.93 -8.81
N SER A 147 -25.05 0.79 -8.11
CA SER A 147 -25.30 0.71 -6.68
C SER A 147 -24.06 1.02 -5.82
N CYS A 148 -22.90 1.32 -6.45
CA CYS A 148 -21.70 1.76 -5.73
C CYS A 148 -21.99 3.02 -4.90
N LYS A 149 -21.61 2.98 -3.61
CA LYS A 149 -21.84 4.10 -2.68
C LYS A 149 -20.66 5.07 -2.71
N LYS A 150 -20.98 6.36 -2.89
CA LYS A 150 -19.98 7.43 -2.85
C LYS A 150 -19.28 7.50 -1.49
N GLU A 151 -19.99 7.22 -0.42
CA GLU A 151 -19.47 7.18 0.95
C GLU A 151 -18.38 6.13 1.11
N CYS A 152 -18.55 4.95 0.51
CA CYS A 152 -17.52 3.91 0.51
C CYS A 152 -16.25 4.39 -0.21
N VAL A 153 -16.39 4.98 -1.40
CA VAL A 153 -15.31 5.55 -2.18
C VAL A 153 -14.57 6.64 -1.39
N ASN A 154 -15.30 7.54 -0.75
CA ASN A 154 -14.73 8.61 0.07
C ASN A 154 -13.96 8.06 1.28
N SER A 155 -14.52 7.06 1.98
CA SER A 155 -13.84 6.42 3.11
C SER A 155 -12.53 5.74 2.67
N VAL A 156 -12.51 5.08 1.51
CA VAL A 156 -11.29 4.48 0.96
C VAL A 156 -10.23 5.54 0.67
N LYS A 157 -10.60 6.63 -0.01
CA LYS A 157 -9.67 7.74 -0.29
C LYS A 157 -9.10 8.34 1.00
N TYR A 158 -9.95 8.58 1.97
CA TYR A 158 -9.55 9.11 3.28
C TYR A 158 -8.54 8.19 4.00
N ILE A 159 -8.78 6.87 4.00
CA ILE A 159 -7.84 5.91 4.58
C ILE A 159 -6.49 5.96 3.86
N LEU A 160 -6.49 5.99 2.53
CA LEU A 160 -5.25 6.06 1.75
C LEU A 160 -4.46 7.33 2.02
N GLU A 161 -5.13 8.48 2.20
CA GLU A 161 -4.47 9.73 2.59
C GLU A 161 -3.79 9.64 3.97
N LYS A 162 -4.36 8.86 4.88
CA LYS A 162 -3.82 8.66 6.25
C LYS A 162 -2.77 7.58 6.36
N ASN A 163 -2.80 6.59 5.48
CA ASN A 163 -1.94 5.41 5.57
C ASN A 163 -0.75 5.45 4.61
N ILE A 164 -0.82 6.20 3.51
CA ILE A 164 0.29 6.37 2.56
C ILE A 164 0.81 7.78 2.72
N ILE A 165 1.97 7.93 3.35
CA ILE A 165 2.43 9.19 3.92
C ILE A 165 3.77 9.58 3.31
N LYS A 166 3.91 10.90 2.97
CA LYS A 166 5.21 11.47 2.65
C LYS A 166 6.04 11.61 3.91
N GLY A 167 7.22 11.02 3.90
CA GLY A 167 8.12 11.08 5.05
C GLY A 167 9.41 10.32 4.83
N ASP A 168 10.28 10.44 5.78
CA ASP A 168 11.53 9.68 5.84
C ASP A 168 11.42 8.59 6.91
N ALA A 169 11.42 7.35 6.47
CA ALA A 169 11.29 6.19 7.34
C ALA A 169 12.55 5.95 8.22
N LEU A 170 13.70 6.52 7.86
CA LEU A 170 14.91 6.41 8.67
C LEU A 170 14.90 7.38 9.85
N SER A 171 14.50 8.63 9.60
CA SER A 171 14.35 9.63 10.67
C SER A 171 13.00 9.56 11.39
N LEU A 172 12.04 8.80 10.87
CA LEU A 172 10.65 8.67 11.34
C LEU A 172 9.89 10.01 11.36
N LYS A 173 10.24 10.90 10.43
CA LYS A 173 9.69 12.24 10.36
C LYS A 173 9.03 12.54 9.03
N THR A 174 7.97 13.37 9.08
CA THR A 174 7.38 13.94 7.87
C THR A 174 8.31 14.99 7.29
N GLN A 175 8.26 15.18 5.98
CA GLN A 175 9.01 16.26 5.29
C GLN A 175 8.17 17.53 5.13
N GLU A 176 6.99 17.57 5.71
CA GLU A 176 6.16 18.76 5.74
C GLU A 176 6.66 19.76 6.80
N SER A 177 6.12 20.97 6.77
CA SER A 177 6.53 22.08 7.63
C SER A 177 6.60 21.69 9.10
N GLY A 178 7.83 21.57 9.66
CA GLY A 178 8.03 21.30 11.08
C GLY A 178 8.80 20.03 11.42
N ASN A 179 9.08 19.15 10.46
CA ASN A 179 9.84 17.92 10.72
C ASN A 179 9.22 17.07 11.85
N GLU A 180 7.89 16.93 11.79
CA GLU A 180 7.08 16.25 12.81
C GLU A 180 7.24 14.73 12.74
N SER A 181 6.97 14.04 13.84
CA SER A 181 6.98 12.58 13.86
C SER A 181 5.89 12.01 12.95
N ILE A 182 6.19 10.94 12.20
CA ILE A 182 5.20 10.22 11.41
C ILE A 182 4.18 9.59 12.35
N ILE A 183 2.91 9.86 12.07
CA ILE A 183 1.76 9.31 12.79
C ILE A 183 0.99 8.39 11.85
N PHE A 184 0.78 7.15 12.27
CA PHE A 184 -0.09 6.21 11.58
C PHE A 184 -1.42 6.04 12.30
N CYS A 185 -2.48 5.88 11.49
CA CYS A 185 -3.80 5.58 11.98
C CYS A 185 -3.97 4.06 12.13
N GLU A 186 -4.22 3.59 13.34
CA GLU A 186 -4.70 2.25 13.55
C GLU A 186 -6.22 2.20 13.35
N TRP A 187 -6.67 1.31 12.49
CA TRP A 187 -8.07 1.08 12.18
C TRP A 187 -8.50 -0.27 12.72
N SER A 188 -9.33 -0.28 13.73
CA SER A 188 -9.80 -1.52 14.36
C SER A 188 -11.28 -1.69 14.07
N ALA A 189 -11.64 -2.78 13.38
CA ALA A 189 -13.04 -3.18 13.25
C ALA A 189 -13.56 -3.57 14.64
N VAL A 190 -14.67 -2.95 15.01
CA VAL A 190 -15.39 -3.23 16.25
C VAL A 190 -16.70 -3.93 15.87
N ASN A 191 -17.72 -3.91 16.68
CA ASN A 191 -18.97 -4.58 16.39
C ASN A 191 -19.65 -4.10 15.10
N GLY A 192 -20.02 -5.06 14.23
CA GLY A 192 -20.76 -4.78 13.00
C GLY A 192 -19.99 -3.86 12.03
N SER A 193 -20.59 -2.72 11.69
CA SER A 193 -20.08 -1.77 10.70
C SER A 193 -19.24 -0.62 11.29
N MET A 194 -18.84 -0.73 12.56
CA MET A 194 -18.12 0.33 13.25
C MET A 194 -16.61 0.11 13.21
N ILE A 195 -15.86 1.20 13.05
CA ILE A 195 -14.41 1.24 13.09
C ILE A 195 -13.98 2.22 14.19
N LYS A 196 -13.03 1.78 15.01
CA LYS A 196 -12.28 2.63 15.95
C LYS A 196 -10.99 3.06 15.27
N ARG A 197 -10.74 4.35 15.23
CA ARG A 197 -9.46 4.93 14.82
C ARG A 197 -8.67 5.38 16.04
N ARG A 198 -7.39 5.01 16.07
CA ARG A 198 -6.38 5.51 17.01
C ARG A 198 -5.14 5.89 16.25
N ASP A 199 -4.55 7.02 16.59
CA ASP A 199 -3.35 7.50 15.95
C ASP A 199 -2.14 7.26 16.86
N PHE A 200 -1.07 6.66 16.32
CA PHE A 200 0.16 6.33 17.03
C PHE A 200 1.36 6.92 16.33
N MET A 201 2.38 7.35 17.08
CA MET A 201 3.68 7.65 16.49
C MET A 201 4.33 6.37 15.97
N LEU A 202 4.90 6.45 14.76
CA LEU A 202 5.58 5.31 14.14
C LEU A 202 6.74 4.82 15.01
N SER A 203 7.48 5.71 15.67
CA SER A 203 8.56 5.34 16.58
C SER A 203 8.11 4.36 17.66
N PHE A 204 6.95 4.58 18.28
CA PHE A 204 6.40 3.68 19.28
C PHE A 204 5.96 2.32 18.75
N MET A 205 5.55 2.28 17.46
CA MET A 205 5.16 1.03 16.81
C MET A 205 6.36 0.15 16.42
N LEU A 206 7.54 0.75 16.24
CA LEU A 206 8.78 0.09 15.86
C LEU A 206 9.67 -0.28 17.05
N GLU A 207 9.39 0.25 18.24
CA GLU A 207 10.11 -0.18 19.43
C GLU A 207 9.94 -1.68 19.61
N PRO A 208 11.05 -2.42 19.81
CA PRO A 208 10.97 -3.85 20.05
C PRO A 208 10.06 -4.07 21.26
N GLN A 209 8.91 -4.65 21.05
CA GLN A 209 8.13 -5.23 22.13
C GLN A 209 8.97 -6.41 22.65
N GLN A 210 9.85 -6.13 23.59
CA GLN A 210 10.61 -7.17 24.26
C GLN A 210 9.62 -8.19 24.80
N GLN A 211 9.88 -9.44 24.45
CA GLN A 211 9.02 -10.58 24.71
C GLN A 211 8.42 -10.53 26.13
N MET A 212 7.11 -10.54 26.20
CA MET A 212 6.21 -10.94 27.29
C MET A 212 6.79 -11.25 28.68
N SER A 213 7.68 -10.42 29.19
CA SER A 213 7.83 -10.25 30.63
C SER A 213 6.90 -9.09 31.01
N LEU A 214 6.08 -9.29 32.01
CA LEU A 214 5.19 -8.24 32.55
C LEU A 214 5.99 -7.04 33.08
N PHE A 215 7.30 -7.20 33.21
CA PHE A 215 8.21 -6.20 33.75
C PHE A 215 9.49 -6.19 32.91
N ASN A 216 10.13 -5.01 32.77
CA ASN A 216 11.48 -4.88 32.22
C ASN A 216 12.54 -5.34 33.24
N ASP A 217 13.83 -5.35 32.84
CA ASP A 217 14.94 -5.75 33.72
C ASP A 217 15.05 -4.90 35.00
N ASP A 218 14.51 -3.67 35.00
CA ASP A 218 14.38 -2.77 36.14
C ASP A 218 13.12 -3.02 36.98
N ASN A 219 12.38 -4.09 36.73
CA ASN A 219 11.13 -4.46 37.39
C ASN A 219 9.98 -3.43 37.23
N LYS A 220 10.03 -2.61 36.14
CA LYS A 220 8.97 -1.68 35.78
C LYS A 220 8.02 -2.32 34.78
N PRO A 221 6.70 -2.03 34.86
CA PRO A 221 5.76 -2.52 33.86
C PRO A 221 6.12 -1.99 32.47
N TYR A 222 6.02 -2.85 31.45
CA TYR A 222 6.19 -2.40 30.05
C TYR A 222 5.11 -1.38 29.72
N SER A 223 5.54 -0.26 29.16
CA SER A 223 4.61 0.74 28.63
C SER A 223 3.98 0.20 27.35
N ILE A 224 2.68 -0.05 27.39
CA ILE A 224 1.90 -0.27 26.16
C ILE A 224 1.87 1.08 25.44
N PRO A 225 2.18 1.15 24.13
CA PRO A 225 2.12 2.39 23.38
C PRO A 225 0.74 3.04 23.53
N GLU A 226 0.70 4.25 24.08
CA GLU A 226 -0.54 5.01 24.16
C GLU A 226 -0.78 5.75 22.84
N PRO A 227 -2.02 5.78 22.35
CA PRO A 227 -2.34 6.55 21.16
C PRO A 227 -2.18 8.05 21.44
N VAL A 228 -1.54 8.80 20.53
CA VAL A 228 -1.48 10.26 20.59
C VAL A 228 -2.83 10.91 20.40
N ARG A 229 -3.78 10.19 19.78
CA ARG A 229 -5.17 10.61 19.60
C ARG A 229 -6.09 9.40 19.43
N GLU A 230 -7.25 9.47 20.05
CA GLU A 230 -8.35 8.52 19.82
C GLU A 230 -9.58 9.23 19.25
N PHE A 231 -10.31 8.53 18.37
CA PHE A 231 -11.50 9.02 17.73
C PHE A 231 -12.73 8.22 18.17
N PRO A 232 -13.93 8.77 18.15
CA PRO A 232 -15.14 8.04 18.45
C PRO A 232 -15.34 6.89 17.46
N LEU A 233 -16.10 5.87 17.87
CA LEU A 233 -16.54 4.80 16.97
C LEU A 233 -17.31 5.41 15.81
N THR A 234 -16.88 5.11 14.58
CA THR A 234 -17.44 5.69 13.37
C THR A 234 -17.84 4.56 12.41
N HIS A 235 -19.00 4.70 11.77
CA HIS A 235 -19.43 3.77 10.73
C HIS A 235 -18.45 3.81 9.54
N PHE A 236 -18.09 2.63 9.00
CA PHE A 236 -17.06 2.54 7.94
C PHE A 236 -17.36 3.39 6.68
N LEU A 237 -18.62 3.71 6.40
CA LEU A 237 -19.02 4.62 5.31
C LEU A 237 -18.91 6.11 5.67
N LYS A 238 -18.54 6.47 6.89
CA LYS A 238 -18.51 7.86 7.37
C LYS A 238 -17.12 8.29 7.84
N LEU A 239 -16.07 7.56 7.47
CA LEU A 239 -14.70 7.85 7.93
C LEU A 239 -14.15 9.17 7.39
N ALA A 240 -14.66 9.65 6.25
CA ALA A 240 -14.25 10.89 5.60
C ALA A 240 -15.08 12.13 6.04
N ASN A 241 -16.04 11.97 6.97
CA ASN A 241 -16.93 13.05 7.42
C ASN A 241 -16.42 13.70 8.69
#